data_05cba53075f4654d43ff66d0b6e6df70
#
_entry.id   05cba53075f4654d43ff66d0b6e6df70
#
_cell.length_a   1.000
_cell.length_b   1.000
_cell.length_c   1.000
_cell.angle_alpha   90.00
_cell.angle_beta   90.00
_cell.angle_gamma   90.00
#
_symmetry.space_group_name_H-M   'P 1'
#
loop_
_entity.id
_entity.type
_entity.pdbx_description
1 polymer ?
#
loop_
_entity_poly.entity_id
_entity_poly.type
_entity_poly.pdbx_seq_one_letter_code
_entity_poly.pdbx_strand_id
1 'polypeptide(L)'
;ALASISECRIEKLINPAMSELPAFLAPQGGLNSGHMIVQVAAASLVSENKILAHPASVDSIPTSADKEDHVSMGTIAARKFAMILRNAENILAMELLSSTQALDLLKPLRPAGVVLKA
;
A
#
# COMPACT_ATOMS: atom_id res chain seq x y z
N ALA A 1 1.98 4.14 -8.32
CA ALA A 1 0.92 5.13 -8.10
C ALA A 1 -0.17 4.59 -7.18
N LEU A 2 -0.86 3.45 -7.52
CA LEU A 2 -1.99 2.92 -6.75
C LEU A 2 -1.65 2.71 -5.27
N ALA A 3 -0.58 1.98 -4.97
CA ALA A 3 -0.12 1.70 -3.61
C ALA A 3 0.17 2.99 -2.80
N SER A 4 0.76 4.01 -3.43
CA SER A 4 1.04 5.29 -2.77
C SER A 4 -0.25 6.07 -2.46
N ILE A 5 -1.24 6.01 -3.35
CA ILE A 5 -2.55 6.65 -3.11
C ILE A 5 -3.25 5.96 -1.94
N SER A 6 -3.25 4.64 -1.92
CA SER A 6 -3.87 3.84 -0.86
C SER A 6 -3.21 4.10 0.51
N GLU A 7 -1.88 4.12 0.57
CA GLU A 7 -1.15 4.46 1.80
C GLU A 7 -1.47 5.87 2.30
N CYS A 8 -1.48 6.87 1.40
CA CYS A 8 -1.88 8.24 1.78
C CYS A 8 -3.31 8.31 2.31
N ARG A 9 -4.23 7.47 1.85
CA ARG A 9 -5.60 7.41 2.36
C ARG A 9 -5.66 6.78 3.75
N ILE A 10 -4.86 5.72 4.00
CA ILE A 10 -4.70 5.16 5.35
C ILE A 10 -4.16 6.22 6.31
N GLU A 11 -3.10 6.94 5.92
CA GLU A 11 -2.52 8.01 6.74
C GLU A 11 -3.56 9.06 7.13
N LYS A 12 -4.35 9.53 6.17
CA LYS A 12 -5.42 10.51 6.43
C LYS A 12 -6.50 9.97 7.36
N LEU A 13 -6.88 8.70 7.25
CA LEU A 13 -7.88 8.08 8.11
C LEU A 13 -7.43 8.02 9.57
N ILE A 14 -6.17 7.68 9.83
CA ILE A 14 -5.64 7.54 11.20
C ILE A 14 -5.25 8.87 11.84
N ASN A 15 -5.20 9.96 11.06
CA ASN A 15 -4.83 11.29 11.51
C ASN A 15 -6.07 12.08 11.93
N PRO A 16 -6.28 12.38 13.24
CA PRO A 16 -7.48 13.02 13.73
C PRO A 16 -7.69 14.44 13.17
N ALA A 17 -6.62 15.14 12.81
CA ALA A 17 -6.73 16.47 12.20
C ALA A 17 -7.30 16.45 10.78
N MET A 18 -7.27 15.28 10.11
CA MET A 18 -7.74 15.11 8.74
C MET A 18 -9.06 14.35 8.65
N SER A 19 -9.26 13.36 9.51
CA SER A 19 -10.42 12.47 9.49
C SER A 19 -11.53 12.86 10.45
N GLU A 20 -11.22 13.69 11.47
CA GLU A 20 -12.10 13.97 12.61
C GLU A 20 -12.46 12.71 13.43
N LEU A 21 -11.75 11.59 13.19
CA LEU A 21 -11.89 10.34 13.91
C LEU A 21 -10.85 10.25 15.04
N PRO A 22 -11.02 9.33 16.01
CA PRO A 22 -10.02 9.09 17.04
C PRO A 22 -8.66 8.73 16.42
N ALA A 23 -7.56 9.23 17.01
CA ALA A 23 -6.21 8.95 16.58
C ALA A 23 -5.99 7.43 16.42
N PHE A 24 -5.40 7.03 15.30
CA PHE A 24 -5.12 5.64 14.95
C PHE A 24 -6.37 4.74 14.89
N LEU A 25 -7.56 5.32 14.72
CA LEU A 25 -8.85 4.63 14.69
C LEU A 25 -9.09 3.77 15.94
N ALA A 26 -8.59 4.20 17.09
CA ALA A 26 -8.72 3.49 18.36
C ALA A 26 -9.31 4.39 19.44
N PRO A 27 -10.19 3.85 20.33
CA PRO A 27 -10.57 4.56 21.53
C PRO A 27 -9.35 4.76 22.43
N GLN A 28 -9.25 5.91 23.09
CA GLN A 28 -8.12 6.27 23.95
C GLN A 28 -6.76 6.22 23.23
N GLY A 29 -6.64 7.00 22.15
CA GLY A 29 -5.37 7.18 21.42
C GLY A 29 -4.25 7.60 22.37
N GLY A 30 -3.08 6.96 22.25
CA GLY A 30 -1.95 7.11 23.17
C GLY A 30 -1.80 5.92 24.13
N LEU A 31 -2.88 5.34 24.63
CA LEU A 31 -2.86 4.05 25.33
C LEU A 31 -2.94 2.89 24.33
N ASN A 32 -3.79 3.03 23.33
CA ASN A 32 -3.98 2.05 22.27
C ASN A 32 -3.32 2.52 20.98
N SER A 33 -2.45 1.69 20.42
CA SER A 33 -1.76 1.98 19.15
C SER A 33 -2.69 1.85 17.92
N GLY A 34 -3.79 1.11 18.03
CA GLY A 34 -4.77 0.92 16.95
C GLY A 34 -4.13 0.58 15.60
N HIS A 35 -4.51 1.32 14.57
CA HIS A 35 -4.03 1.14 13.20
C HIS A 35 -2.68 1.83 12.89
N MET A 36 -1.95 2.33 13.90
CA MET A 36 -0.62 2.94 13.69
C MET A 36 0.34 1.99 12.95
N ILE A 37 0.42 0.73 13.38
CA ILE A 37 1.31 -0.27 12.76
C ILE A 37 0.83 -0.66 11.36
N VAL A 38 -0.46 -0.65 11.10
CA VAL A 38 -1.02 -0.87 9.75
C VAL A 38 -0.52 0.21 8.77
N GLN A 39 -0.54 1.47 9.18
CA GLN A 39 -0.02 2.56 8.36
C GLN A 39 1.50 2.45 8.15
N VAL A 40 2.26 2.17 9.20
CA VAL A 40 3.72 1.99 9.11
C VAL A 40 4.08 0.83 8.18
N ALA A 41 3.34 -0.28 8.24
CA ALA A 41 3.52 -1.41 7.33
C ALA A 41 3.21 -1.02 5.87
N ALA A 42 2.12 -0.30 5.63
CA ALA A 42 1.78 0.19 4.29
C ALA A 42 2.86 1.13 3.74
N ALA A 43 3.37 2.07 4.55
CA ALA A 43 4.45 2.97 4.19
C ALA A 43 5.75 2.22 3.84
N SER A 44 6.08 1.17 4.61
CA SER A 44 7.23 0.30 4.34
C SER A 44 7.11 -0.38 2.96
N LEU A 45 5.95 -0.97 2.65
CA LEU A 45 5.70 -1.62 1.36
C LEU A 45 5.71 -0.62 0.19
N VAL A 46 5.22 0.60 0.39
CA VAL A 46 5.34 1.67 -0.61
C VAL A 46 6.80 2.05 -0.84
N SER A 47 7.60 2.14 0.22
CA SER A 47 9.03 2.43 0.11
C SER A 47 9.77 1.32 -0.65
N GLU A 48 9.47 0.06 -0.37
CA GLU A 48 10.01 -1.08 -1.12
C GLU A 48 9.60 -1.02 -2.60
N ASN A 49 8.35 -0.69 -2.90
CA ASN A 49 7.88 -0.56 -4.27
C ASN A 49 8.61 0.53 -5.05
N LYS A 50 9.07 1.60 -4.40
CA LYS A 50 9.90 2.63 -5.06
C LYS A 50 11.24 2.07 -5.53
N ILE A 51 11.86 1.20 -4.72
CA ILE A 51 13.10 0.51 -5.08
C ILE A 51 12.85 -0.49 -6.20
N LEU A 52 11.80 -1.32 -6.07
CA LEU A 52 11.44 -2.32 -7.06
C LEU A 52 11.03 -1.70 -8.42
N ALA A 53 10.51 -0.48 -8.42
CA ALA A 53 10.13 0.24 -9.64
C ALA A 53 11.33 0.75 -10.45
N HIS A 54 12.55 0.72 -9.90
CA HIS A 54 13.75 1.05 -10.66
C HIS A 54 13.89 0.07 -11.84
N PRO A 55 14.13 0.53 -13.08
CA PRO A 55 14.19 -0.34 -14.24
C PRO A 55 15.23 -1.45 -14.11
N ALA A 56 14.88 -2.68 -14.45
CA ALA A 56 15.81 -3.80 -14.47
C ALA A 56 16.72 -3.77 -15.70
N SER A 57 16.32 -3.04 -16.74
CA SER A 57 17.04 -2.89 -18.02
C SER A 57 17.91 -1.63 -18.09
N VAL A 58 18.27 -1.05 -16.95
CA VAL A 58 19.15 0.15 -16.90
C VAL A 58 20.51 -0.16 -17.50
N ASP A 59 20.97 -1.38 -17.31
CA ASP A 59 22.26 -1.85 -17.80
C ASP A 59 22.10 -3.21 -18.47
N SER A 60 23.02 -3.58 -19.33
CA SER A 60 23.03 -4.86 -20.04
C SER A 60 24.30 -5.63 -19.76
N ILE A 61 24.16 -6.95 -19.68
CA ILE A 61 25.27 -7.88 -19.45
C ILE A 61 25.36 -8.80 -20.67
N PRO A 62 26.50 -8.83 -21.39
CA PRO A 62 26.69 -9.76 -22.50
C PRO A 62 26.55 -11.21 -22.06
N THR A 63 25.93 -12.02 -22.89
CA THR A 63 25.77 -13.46 -22.66
C THR A 63 26.14 -14.28 -23.88
N SER A 64 26.19 -15.60 -23.74
CA SER A 64 26.42 -16.54 -24.86
C SER A 64 27.72 -16.27 -25.62
N ALA A 65 28.82 -15.96 -24.92
CA ALA A 65 30.12 -15.62 -25.49
C ALA A 65 30.02 -14.43 -26.49
N ASP A 66 29.39 -13.35 -26.02
CA ASP A 66 29.17 -12.10 -26.78
C ASP A 66 28.27 -12.21 -28.04
N LYS A 67 27.53 -13.32 -28.15
CA LYS A 67 26.50 -13.41 -29.20
C LYS A 67 25.28 -12.57 -28.93
N GLU A 68 25.07 -12.26 -27.64
CA GLU A 68 24.00 -11.38 -27.16
C GLU A 68 24.65 -10.25 -26.35
N ASP A 69 24.84 -9.13 -26.96
CA ASP A 69 25.47 -7.93 -26.39
C ASP A 69 24.49 -7.05 -25.63
N HIS A 70 23.20 -7.13 -25.98
CA HIS A 70 22.12 -6.39 -25.33
C HIS A 70 20.97 -7.31 -24.89
N VAL A 71 20.95 -7.63 -23.60
CA VAL A 71 19.94 -8.51 -23.00
C VAL A 71 18.85 -7.68 -22.31
N SER A 72 17.58 -7.98 -22.58
CA SER A 72 16.42 -7.20 -22.12
C SER A 72 16.16 -7.24 -20.62
N MET A 73 16.74 -8.20 -19.88
CA MET A 73 16.48 -8.45 -18.44
C MET A 73 14.97 -8.62 -18.11
N GLY A 74 14.18 -9.09 -19.08
CA GLY A 74 12.72 -9.20 -18.98
C GLY A 74 12.25 -10.10 -17.85
N THR A 75 12.95 -11.20 -17.59
CA THR A 75 12.62 -12.12 -16.48
C THR A 75 12.78 -11.43 -15.11
N ILE A 76 13.83 -10.64 -14.93
CA ILE A 76 14.06 -9.87 -13.70
C ILE A 76 12.98 -8.81 -13.55
N ALA A 77 12.65 -8.10 -14.63
CA ALA A 77 11.57 -7.10 -14.64
C ALA A 77 10.22 -7.72 -14.25
N ALA A 78 9.90 -8.88 -14.80
CA ALA A 78 8.66 -9.62 -14.49
C ALA A 78 8.60 -10.04 -13.00
N ARG A 79 9.72 -10.53 -12.44
CA ARG A 79 9.80 -10.88 -11.02
C ARG A 79 9.62 -9.65 -10.10
N LYS A 80 10.25 -8.52 -10.44
CA LYS A 80 10.07 -7.26 -9.71
C LYS A 80 8.61 -6.80 -9.76
N PHE A 81 7.99 -6.87 -10.94
CA PHE A 81 6.59 -6.51 -11.09
C PHE A 81 5.66 -7.39 -10.25
N ALA A 82 5.89 -8.71 -10.20
CA ALA A 82 5.12 -9.61 -9.35
C ALA A 82 5.23 -9.27 -7.85
N MET A 83 6.40 -8.82 -7.39
CA MET A 83 6.59 -8.34 -6.00
C MET A 83 5.83 -7.04 -5.76
N ILE A 84 5.91 -6.08 -6.68
CA ILE A 84 5.17 -4.81 -6.61
C ILE A 84 3.66 -5.05 -6.55
N LEU A 85 3.15 -6.00 -7.34
CA LEU A 85 1.73 -6.35 -7.36
C LEU A 85 1.28 -6.89 -6.00
N ARG A 86 2.04 -7.84 -5.45
CA ARG A 86 1.76 -8.40 -4.12
C ARG A 86 1.77 -7.33 -3.01
N ASN A 87 2.73 -6.43 -3.05
CA ASN A 87 2.78 -5.31 -2.10
C ASN A 87 1.56 -4.39 -2.26
N ALA A 88 1.15 -4.10 -3.50
CA ALA A 88 -0.04 -3.30 -3.76
C ALA A 88 -1.34 -3.96 -3.25
N GLU A 89 -1.48 -5.27 -3.45
CA GLU A 89 -2.61 -6.04 -2.90
C GLU A 89 -2.66 -5.97 -1.37
N ASN A 90 -1.52 -6.14 -0.70
CA ASN A 90 -1.44 -6.01 0.76
C ASN A 90 -1.82 -4.61 1.25
N ILE A 91 -1.34 -3.55 0.58
CA ILE A 91 -1.67 -2.18 0.95
C ILE A 91 -3.16 -1.89 0.75
N LEU A 92 -3.77 -2.37 -0.33
CA LEU A 92 -5.21 -2.26 -0.56
C LEU A 92 -6.03 -2.99 0.52
N ALA A 93 -5.58 -4.17 0.95
CA ALA A 93 -6.20 -4.90 2.06
C ALA A 93 -6.11 -4.12 3.38
N MET A 94 -4.97 -3.47 3.65
CA MET A 94 -4.79 -2.59 4.80
C MET A 94 -5.70 -1.36 4.74
N GLU A 95 -5.87 -0.76 3.55
CA GLU A 95 -6.82 0.34 3.35
C GLU A 95 -8.25 -0.09 3.63
N LEU A 96 -8.66 -1.24 3.12
CA LEU A 96 -10.00 -1.78 3.36
C LEU A 96 -10.24 -2.04 4.86
N LEU A 97 -9.27 -2.64 5.55
CA LEU A 97 -9.32 -2.87 6.99
C LEU A 97 -9.46 -1.56 7.77
N SER A 98 -8.67 -0.55 7.44
CA SER A 98 -8.72 0.76 8.10
C SER A 98 -10.03 1.49 7.80
N SER A 99 -10.55 1.37 6.58
CA SER A 99 -11.82 1.99 6.18
C SER A 99 -13.00 1.36 6.89
N THR A 100 -13.02 0.03 7.08
CA THR A 100 -14.09 -0.64 7.84
C THR A 100 -14.06 -0.24 9.31
N GLN A 101 -12.90 -0.13 9.94
CA GLN A 101 -12.76 0.36 11.30
C GLN A 101 -13.24 1.83 11.42
N ALA A 102 -12.90 2.66 10.45
CA ALA A 102 -13.35 4.05 10.42
C ALA A 102 -14.89 4.16 10.32
N LEU A 103 -15.52 3.33 9.49
CA LEU A 103 -16.99 3.26 9.39
C LEU A 103 -17.65 2.80 10.70
N ASP A 104 -17.04 1.87 11.41
CA ASP A 104 -17.53 1.44 12.71
C ASP A 104 -17.52 2.56 13.76
N LEU A 105 -16.52 3.42 13.72
CA LEU A 105 -16.39 4.58 14.61
C LEU A 105 -17.40 5.69 14.27
N LEU A 106 -17.94 5.72 13.05
CA LEU A 106 -18.93 6.69 12.61
C LEU A 106 -20.38 6.31 12.98
N LYS A 107 -20.61 5.17 13.61
CA LYS A 107 -21.98 4.79 14.05
C LYS A 107 -22.59 5.87 14.96
N PRO A 108 -23.89 6.23 14.79
CA PRO A 108 -24.95 5.50 14.08
C PRO A 108 -25.10 5.86 12.57
N LEU A 109 -24.20 6.63 11.99
CA LEU A 109 -24.22 6.92 10.55
C LEU A 109 -24.10 5.60 9.74
N ARG A 110 -24.83 5.53 8.64
CA ARG A 110 -24.83 4.36 7.75
C ARG A 110 -24.34 4.75 6.37
N PRO A 111 -23.53 3.91 5.72
CA PRO A 111 -23.18 4.11 4.32
C PRO A 111 -24.41 4.07 3.41
N ALA A 112 -24.27 4.59 2.19
CA ALA A 112 -25.31 4.47 1.18
C ALA A 112 -25.66 3.01 0.89
N GLY A 113 -26.92 2.74 0.53
CA GLY A 113 -27.44 1.37 0.39
C GLY A 113 -26.69 0.48 -0.59
N VAL A 114 -25.98 1.05 -1.56
CA VAL A 114 -25.11 0.31 -2.49
C VAL A 114 -23.86 -0.20 -1.78
N VAL A 115 -23.27 0.59 -0.88
CA VAL A 115 -22.06 0.23 -0.12
C VAL A 115 -22.37 -0.80 0.97
N LEU A 116 -23.60 -0.82 1.50
CA LEU A 116 -24.03 -1.82 2.48
C LEU A 116 -24.18 -3.22 1.91
N LYS A 117 -24.22 -3.37 0.57
CA LYS A 117 -24.38 -4.67 -0.11
C LYS A 117 -23.06 -5.24 -0.62
N ALA A 118 -21.98 -4.47 -0.56
CA ALA A 118 -20.61 -4.87 -0.92
C ALA A 118 -19.87 -5.45 0.29
#